data_823825e834b98278ecd593f422275b3f
#
_entry.id   823825e834b98278ecd593f422275b3f
#
_cell.length_a   1.000
_cell.length_b   1.000
_cell.length_c   1.000
_cell.angle_alpha   90.00
_cell.angle_beta   90.00
_cell.angle_gamma   90.00
#
_symmetry.space_group_name_H-M   'P 1'
#
loop_
_entity.id
_entity.type
_entity.pdbx_description
1 polymer ?
#
loop_
_entity_poly.entity_id
_entity_poly.type
_entity_poly.pdbx_seq_one_letter_code
_entity_poly.pdbx_strand_id
1 'polypeptide(L)'
;MKKINNKIKRRLRNRKKVKKVSVNKFRISVTKSLNNLFAQIIDDKQKKTLVSASSIEKEIKLKKVKKMEKSNLIGEILAKRAKEKNRVDVYFDRGEYKYHGRVKNFAETLRKNGLKF
;
A
#
# COMPACT_ATOMS: atom_id res chain seq x y z
N MET A 1 -8.99 23.63 22.06
CA MET A 1 -9.24 22.47 21.20
C MET A 1 -8.30 22.51 20.02
N LYS A 2 -7.47 21.49 19.87
CA LYS A 2 -6.55 21.40 18.72
C LYS A 2 -7.34 21.08 17.44
N LYS A 3 -7.15 21.89 16.40
CA LYS A 3 -7.72 21.57 15.09
C LYS A 3 -6.96 20.41 14.47
N ILE A 4 -7.68 19.43 13.97
CA ILE A 4 -7.12 18.34 13.19
C ILE A 4 -6.68 18.91 11.85
N ASN A 5 -5.43 18.68 11.43
CA ASN A 5 -4.93 19.20 10.15
C ASN A 5 -5.56 18.47 8.96
N ASN A 6 -5.41 19.03 7.76
CA ASN A 6 -6.05 18.50 6.56
C ASN A 6 -5.57 17.09 6.17
N LYS A 7 -4.32 16.75 6.46
CA LYS A 7 -3.78 15.41 6.23
C LYS A 7 -4.49 14.37 7.08
N ILE A 8 -4.67 14.64 8.37
CA ILE A 8 -5.34 13.73 9.31
C ILE A 8 -6.82 13.57 8.92
N LYS A 9 -7.51 14.67 8.61
CA LYS A 9 -8.90 14.61 8.15
C LYS A 9 -9.07 13.74 6.91
N ARG A 10 -8.16 13.88 5.94
CA ARG A 10 -8.17 13.12 4.69
C ARG A 10 -7.94 11.64 4.96
N ARG A 11 -6.98 11.30 5.82
CA ARG A 11 -6.69 9.92 6.23
C ARG A 11 -7.91 9.26 6.86
N LEU A 12 -8.53 9.92 7.82
CA LEU A 12 -9.71 9.39 8.53
C LEU A 12 -10.89 9.19 7.58
N ARG A 13 -11.12 10.13 6.67
CA ARG A 13 -12.19 10.05 5.67
C ARG A 13 -11.99 8.87 4.72
N ASN A 14 -10.78 8.69 4.22
CA ASN A 14 -10.45 7.60 3.31
C ASN A 14 -10.59 6.24 3.99
N ARG A 15 -10.10 6.09 5.22
CA ARG A 15 -10.22 4.84 6.00
C ARG A 15 -11.67 4.48 6.29
N LYS A 16 -12.47 5.46 6.68
CA LYS A 16 -13.90 5.26 6.95
C LYS A 16 -14.63 4.78 5.70
N LYS A 17 -14.30 5.34 4.56
CA LYS A 17 -14.89 4.99 3.27
C LYS A 17 -14.59 3.54 2.86
N VAL A 18 -13.33 3.11 2.97
CA VAL A 18 -12.94 1.75 2.60
C VAL A 18 -13.41 0.70 3.60
N LYS A 19 -13.44 0.99 4.87
CA LYS A 19 -14.00 0.07 5.90
C LYS A 19 -15.44 -0.30 5.63
N LYS A 20 -16.22 0.65 5.12
CA LYS A 20 -17.65 0.47 4.84
C LYS A 20 -17.91 -0.58 3.76
N VAL A 21 -17.01 -0.73 2.78
CA VAL A 21 -17.19 -1.62 1.62
C VAL A 21 -16.27 -2.85 1.63
N SER A 22 -15.39 -2.98 2.63
CA SER A 22 -14.29 -3.95 2.60
C SER A 22 -14.28 -4.90 3.79
N VAL A 23 -15.46 -5.37 4.20
CA VAL A 23 -15.59 -6.34 5.30
C VAL A 23 -14.89 -7.65 4.92
N ASN A 24 -14.10 -8.20 5.84
CA ASN A 24 -13.36 -9.48 5.70
C ASN A 24 -12.19 -9.45 4.70
N LYS A 25 -11.71 -8.27 4.32
CA LYS A 25 -10.51 -8.15 3.49
C LYS A 25 -9.32 -7.67 4.31
N PHE A 26 -8.12 -7.98 3.83
CA PHE A 26 -6.89 -7.47 4.42
C PHE A 26 -6.61 -6.07 3.87
N ARG A 27 -5.95 -5.25 4.68
CA ARG A 27 -5.67 -3.86 4.32
C ARG A 27 -4.26 -3.71 3.75
N ILE A 28 -4.14 -3.09 2.58
CA ILE A 28 -2.85 -2.64 2.05
C ILE A 28 -2.62 -1.22 2.55
N SER A 29 -1.59 -1.02 3.35
CA SER A 29 -1.18 0.30 3.84
C SER A 29 0.07 0.74 3.09
N VAL A 30 0.06 1.96 2.57
CA VAL A 30 1.18 2.56 1.84
C VAL A 30 1.69 3.77 2.60
N THR A 31 3.00 3.86 2.76
CA THR A 31 3.68 5.03 3.31
C THR A 31 4.77 5.44 2.33
N LYS A 32 4.77 6.71 1.92
CA LYS A 32 5.81 7.22 1.04
C LYS A 32 6.53 8.40 1.68
N SER A 33 7.83 8.44 1.49
CA SER A 33 8.66 9.61 1.75
C SER A 33 9.16 10.18 0.43
N LEU A 34 10.00 11.20 0.47
CA LEU A 34 10.57 11.81 -0.73
C LEU A 34 11.27 10.78 -1.63
N ASN A 35 12.03 9.87 -1.05
CA ASN A 35 12.85 8.92 -1.78
C ASN A 35 12.38 7.46 -1.69
N ASN A 36 11.50 7.13 -0.76
CA ASN A 36 11.16 5.74 -0.45
C ASN A 36 9.66 5.48 -0.44
N LEU A 37 9.30 4.23 -0.69
CA LEU A 37 7.94 3.72 -0.62
C LEU A 37 7.94 2.45 0.23
N PHE A 38 7.02 2.37 1.19
CA PHE A 38 6.78 1.20 2.04
C PHE A 38 5.35 0.73 1.85
N ALA A 39 5.15 -0.56 1.77
CA ALA A 39 3.82 -1.12 1.68
C ALA A 39 3.70 -2.36 2.55
N GLN A 40 2.52 -2.53 3.16
CA GLN A 40 2.23 -3.65 4.05
C GLN A 40 0.82 -4.15 3.79
N ILE A 41 0.64 -5.47 3.91
CA ILE A 41 -0.69 -6.08 3.98
C ILE A 41 -0.93 -6.44 5.43
N ILE A 42 -1.97 -5.87 6.04
CA ILE A 42 -2.25 -5.94 7.47
C ILE A 42 -3.57 -6.65 7.72
N ASP A 43 -3.57 -7.57 8.69
CA ASP A 43 -4.78 -8.15 9.24
C ASP A 43 -5.20 -7.31 10.46
N ASP A 44 -6.22 -6.47 10.29
CA ASP A 44 -6.70 -5.58 11.34
C ASP A 44 -7.36 -6.34 12.50
N LYS A 45 -7.89 -7.54 12.25
CA LYS A 45 -8.52 -8.37 13.29
C LYS A 45 -7.47 -8.92 14.25
N GLN A 46 -6.33 -9.37 13.72
CA GLN A 46 -5.22 -9.90 14.51
C GLN A 46 -4.16 -8.85 14.83
N LYS A 47 -4.31 -7.64 14.31
CA LYS A 47 -3.35 -6.53 14.45
C LYS A 47 -1.93 -6.95 14.06
N LYS A 48 -1.81 -7.59 12.91
CA LYS A 48 -0.58 -8.24 12.48
C LYS A 48 -0.26 -7.90 11.02
N THR A 49 1.01 -7.60 10.75
CA THR A 49 1.50 -7.44 9.36
C THR A 49 1.76 -8.81 8.76
N LEU A 50 1.08 -9.12 7.69
CA LEU A 50 1.19 -10.43 7.02
C LEU A 50 2.30 -10.44 5.96
N VAL A 51 2.39 -9.37 5.17
CA VAL A 51 3.33 -9.24 4.06
C VAL A 51 3.81 -7.79 4.01
N SER A 52 5.06 -7.58 3.66
CA SER A 52 5.61 -6.23 3.46
C SER A 52 6.57 -6.18 2.29
N ALA A 53 6.74 -4.97 1.73
CA ALA A 53 7.75 -4.68 0.72
C ALA A 53 8.15 -3.20 0.83
N SER A 54 9.39 -2.90 0.50
CA SER A 54 9.93 -1.56 0.69
C SER A 54 11.05 -1.27 -0.31
N SER A 55 11.19 0.00 -0.70
CA SER A 55 12.27 0.46 -1.58
C SER A 55 13.64 0.44 -0.90
N ILE A 56 13.71 0.31 0.42
CA ILE A 56 14.98 0.19 1.13
C ILE A 56 15.52 -1.24 1.17
N GLU A 57 14.75 -2.22 0.71
CA GLU A 57 15.24 -3.59 0.60
C GLU A 57 16.44 -3.66 -0.35
N LYS A 58 17.43 -4.45 0.02
CA LYS A 58 18.71 -4.53 -0.65
C LYS A 58 18.60 -4.76 -2.16
N GLU A 59 17.71 -5.65 -2.58
CA GLU A 59 17.49 -6.00 -3.99
C GLU A 59 16.97 -4.81 -4.81
N ILE A 60 16.10 -3.98 -4.19
CA ILE A 60 15.50 -2.82 -4.85
C ILE A 60 16.43 -1.62 -4.78
N LYS A 61 17.08 -1.40 -3.65
CA LYS A 61 18.00 -0.29 -3.42
C LYS A 61 19.16 -0.25 -4.39
N LEU A 62 19.67 -1.42 -4.79
CA LEU A 62 20.78 -1.54 -5.72
C LEU A 62 20.41 -1.23 -7.17
N LYS A 63 19.13 -1.24 -7.51
CA LYS A 63 18.67 -0.92 -8.87
C LYS A 63 18.62 0.59 -9.06
N LYS A 64 19.39 1.08 -10.01
CA LYS A 64 19.43 2.51 -10.37
C LYS A 64 18.31 2.85 -11.34
N VAL A 65 17.08 2.89 -10.84
CA VAL A 65 15.89 3.17 -11.63
C VAL A 65 15.12 4.37 -11.05
N LYS A 66 14.25 4.95 -11.85
CA LYS A 66 13.40 6.07 -11.44
C LYS A 66 12.43 5.68 -10.33
N LYS A 67 11.95 6.64 -9.55
CA LYS A 67 11.01 6.42 -8.44
C LYS A 67 9.74 5.68 -8.89
N MET A 68 9.21 5.98 -10.08
CA MET A 68 8.04 5.29 -10.64
C MET A 68 8.33 3.81 -10.90
N GLU A 69 9.48 3.49 -11.46
CA GLU A 69 9.90 2.12 -11.73
C GLU A 69 10.14 1.35 -10.43
N LYS A 70 10.68 2.01 -9.40
CA LYS A 70 10.79 1.41 -8.06
C LYS A 70 9.43 1.06 -7.47
N SER A 71 8.43 1.92 -7.67
CA SER A 71 7.05 1.65 -7.25
C SER A 71 6.49 0.41 -7.93
N ASN A 72 6.77 0.23 -9.22
CA ASN A 72 6.38 -0.98 -9.95
C ASN A 72 7.05 -2.23 -9.39
N LEU A 73 8.35 -2.16 -9.11
CA LEU A 73 9.10 -3.28 -8.53
C LEU A 73 8.56 -3.69 -7.17
N ILE A 74 8.28 -2.70 -6.31
CA ILE A 74 7.70 -2.94 -4.98
C ILE A 74 6.33 -3.60 -5.11
N GLY A 75 5.50 -3.11 -6.05
CA GLY A 75 4.18 -3.67 -6.33
C GLY A 75 4.27 -5.12 -6.77
N GLU A 76 5.17 -5.44 -7.68
CA GLU A 76 5.39 -6.82 -8.15
C GLU A 76 5.82 -7.74 -7.02
N ILE A 77 6.76 -7.30 -6.19
CA ILE A 77 7.27 -8.07 -5.05
C ILE A 77 6.18 -8.29 -4.01
N LEU A 78 5.43 -7.25 -3.66
CA LEU A 78 4.34 -7.35 -2.68
C LEU A 78 3.26 -8.31 -3.16
N ALA A 79 2.86 -8.20 -4.43
CA ALA A 79 1.86 -9.08 -5.02
C ALA A 79 2.32 -10.54 -5.01
N LYS A 80 3.58 -10.79 -5.36
CA LYS A 80 4.16 -12.14 -5.33
C LYS A 80 4.14 -12.73 -3.92
N ARG A 81 4.58 -11.96 -2.94
CA ARG A 81 4.57 -12.37 -1.53
C ARG A 81 3.16 -12.63 -1.00
N ALA A 82 2.19 -11.80 -1.43
CA ALA A 82 0.78 -11.97 -1.06
C ALA A 82 0.19 -13.26 -1.64
N LYS A 83 0.48 -13.55 -2.90
CA LYS A 83 0.03 -14.78 -3.56
C LYS A 83 0.59 -16.03 -2.89
N GLU A 84 1.85 -16.00 -2.49
CA GLU A 84 2.51 -17.11 -1.80
C GLU A 84 1.82 -17.43 -0.47
N LYS A 85 1.20 -16.43 0.17
CA LYS A 85 0.46 -16.58 1.43
C LYS A 85 -1.06 -16.63 1.24
N ASN A 86 -1.56 -16.69 0.01
CA ASN A 86 -2.99 -16.68 -0.33
C ASN A 86 -3.74 -15.47 0.25
N ARG A 87 -3.11 -14.29 0.22
CA ARG A 87 -3.69 -13.04 0.72
C ARG A 87 -4.01 -12.07 -0.41
N VAL A 88 -4.79 -12.51 -1.39
CA VAL A 88 -5.10 -11.73 -2.60
C VAL A 88 -6.33 -10.84 -2.49
N ASP A 89 -7.26 -11.14 -1.57
CA ASP A 89 -8.45 -10.34 -1.32
C ASP A 89 -8.11 -9.21 -0.35
N VAL A 90 -7.89 -8.01 -0.88
CA VAL A 90 -7.39 -6.87 -0.13
C VAL A 90 -8.19 -5.61 -0.46
N TYR A 91 -8.09 -4.58 0.38
CA TYR A 91 -8.52 -3.25 0.06
C TYR A 91 -7.35 -2.28 0.24
N PHE A 92 -7.37 -1.22 -0.54
CA PHE A 92 -6.26 -0.27 -0.60
C PHE A 92 -6.53 0.95 0.27
N ASP A 93 -5.73 1.11 1.34
CA ASP A 93 -5.77 2.28 2.21
C ASP A 93 -4.62 3.22 1.81
N ARG A 94 -4.95 4.27 1.08
CA ARG A 94 -3.96 5.28 0.66
C ARG A 94 -3.63 6.30 1.75
N GLY A 95 -4.29 6.22 2.92
CA GLY A 95 -4.06 7.13 4.03
C GLY A 95 -4.32 8.58 3.66
N GLU A 96 -3.33 9.45 3.86
CA GLU A 96 -3.40 10.87 3.49
C GLU A 96 -3.01 11.17 2.05
N TYR A 97 -2.50 10.19 1.31
CA TYR A 97 -2.01 10.42 -0.05
C TYR A 97 -3.13 10.49 -1.08
N LYS A 98 -2.95 11.32 -2.09
CA LYS A 98 -3.84 11.36 -3.25
C LYS A 98 -3.58 10.14 -4.14
N TYR A 99 -4.63 9.64 -4.78
CA TYR A 99 -4.51 8.55 -5.77
C TYR A 99 -3.91 9.11 -7.06
N HIS A 100 -2.60 9.35 -7.04
CA HIS A 100 -1.87 9.99 -8.11
C HIS A 100 -0.38 9.62 -8.05
N GLY A 101 0.30 9.69 -9.18
CA GLY A 101 1.74 9.46 -9.27
C GLY A 101 2.14 8.06 -8.79
N ARG A 102 3.11 8.00 -7.88
CA ARG A 102 3.65 6.72 -7.36
C ARG A 102 2.59 5.84 -6.70
N VAL A 103 1.66 6.44 -5.97
CA VAL A 103 0.60 5.70 -5.27
C VAL A 103 -0.33 5.03 -6.29
N LYS A 104 -0.76 5.76 -7.30
CA LYS A 104 -1.60 5.22 -8.38
C LYS A 104 -0.87 4.12 -9.15
N ASN A 105 0.37 4.37 -9.52
CA ASN A 105 1.19 3.43 -10.27
C ASN A 105 1.42 2.13 -9.49
N PHE A 106 1.68 2.23 -8.20
CA PHE A 106 1.82 1.11 -7.29
C PHE A 106 0.54 0.27 -7.22
N ALA A 107 -0.62 0.93 -7.04
CA ALA A 107 -1.90 0.26 -6.96
C ALA A 107 -2.26 -0.47 -8.26
N GLU A 108 -2.02 0.16 -9.40
CA GLU A 108 -2.26 -0.45 -10.71
C GLU A 108 -1.36 -1.67 -10.95
N THR A 109 -0.10 -1.60 -10.50
CA THR A 109 0.83 -2.73 -10.59
C THR A 109 0.36 -3.90 -9.73
N LEU A 110 -0.14 -3.64 -8.53
CA LEU A 110 -0.72 -4.69 -7.68
C LEU A 110 -1.89 -5.39 -8.36
N ARG A 111 -2.80 -4.64 -8.98
CA ARG A 111 -3.94 -5.20 -9.70
C ARG A 111 -3.50 -6.05 -10.90
N LYS A 112 -2.53 -5.56 -11.66
CA LYS A 112 -1.92 -6.28 -12.80
C LYS A 112 -1.34 -7.63 -12.38
N ASN A 113 -0.79 -7.68 -11.17
CA ASN A 113 -0.14 -8.88 -10.65
C ASN A 113 -1.07 -9.79 -9.86
N GLY A 114 -2.37 -9.53 -9.89
CA GLY A 114 -3.38 -10.46 -9.41
C GLY A 114 -4.01 -10.17 -8.06
N LEU A 115 -3.69 -9.05 -7.42
CA LEU A 115 -4.41 -8.66 -6.21
C LEU A 115 -5.80 -8.13 -6.57
N LYS A 116 -6.79 -8.49 -5.76
CA LYS A 116 -8.20 -8.19 -6.03
C LYS A 116 -8.68 -7.04 -5.15
N PHE A 117 -8.80 -5.88 -5.75
CA PHE A 117 -9.40 -4.71 -5.09
C PHE A 117 -9.89 -3.69 -6.09
#